data_994b185a73f48d8cb709d4bbca60eefa
#
_entry.id   994b185a73f48d8cb709d4bbca60eefa
#
_cell.length_a   1.000
_cell.length_b   1.000
_cell.length_c   1.000
_cell.angle_alpha   90.00
_cell.angle_beta   90.00
_cell.angle_gamma   90.00
#
_symmetry.space_group_name_H-M   'P 1'
#
loop_
_entity.id
_entity.type
_entity.pdbx_description
1 polymer ?
#
loop_
_entity_poly.entity_id
_entity_poly.type
_entity_poly.pdbx_seq_one_letter_code
_entity_poly.pdbx_strand_id
1 'polypeptide(L)'
;MKIPNRLLPLVEDGLIEEVLTQLMSGKEASVYIVRNGDSIQCAKVYKEIEQRSFKQAVAYREGRKVKNSRRARAMEKGSKFGRDEQEKVWQNAEIDALYKLSEAGVRVPTPYGCFDGVLLMELVTDDDGSVAPRLNDVTLTKEQAIRDHDLMIQYVTRMLCAGIVHGDLSEFNVLVDHLGPVIIDLPQAVDASANNNAKWMLERDVNNMTTYYGQFAPELLGSEYAKEMWALYEIGELTPNTQLTGVFIDDGRDADVDGLMAEINAVMEEARLRKERQLEDQDID
;
A
#
# COMPACT_ATOMS: atom_id res chain seq x y z
N MET A 1 -22.26 15.76 19.54
CA MET A 1 -21.39 14.63 19.93
C MET A 1 -20.22 15.17 20.75
N LYS A 2 -19.65 14.41 21.71
CA LYS A 2 -18.43 14.87 22.40
C LYS A 2 -17.27 14.78 21.42
N ILE A 3 -16.58 15.88 21.15
CA ILE A 3 -15.45 15.93 20.22
C ILE A 3 -14.33 15.03 20.78
N PRO A 4 -13.77 14.11 19.98
CA PRO A 4 -12.61 13.32 20.38
C PRO A 4 -11.41 14.21 20.71
N ASN A 5 -10.69 13.88 21.79
CA ASN A 5 -9.57 14.71 22.27
C ASN A 5 -8.52 15.00 21.19
N ARG A 6 -8.28 14.04 20.26
CA ARG A 6 -7.32 14.19 19.17
C ARG A 6 -7.79 15.12 18.03
N LEU A 7 -9.09 15.41 17.95
CA LEU A 7 -9.63 16.38 16.98
C LEU A 7 -9.71 17.81 17.56
N LEU A 8 -9.61 17.98 18.88
CA LEU A 8 -9.67 19.28 19.51
C LEU A 8 -8.65 20.29 18.98
N PRO A 9 -7.35 19.95 18.83
CA PRO A 9 -6.37 20.89 18.29
C PRO A 9 -6.73 21.36 16.86
N LEU A 10 -7.25 20.45 16.00
CA LEU A 10 -7.64 20.80 14.64
C LEU A 10 -8.85 21.74 14.60
N VAL A 11 -9.75 21.62 15.60
CA VAL A 11 -10.89 22.53 15.75
C VAL A 11 -10.41 23.89 16.27
N GLU A 12 -9.50 23.92 17.24
CA GLU A 12 -8.92 25.15 17.80
C GLU A 12 -8.12 25.92 16.74
N ASP A 13 -7.39 25.21 15.86
CA ASP A 13 -6.63 25.79 14.76
C ASP A 13 -7.49 26.15 13.52
N GLY A 14 -8.80 25.86 13.56
CA GLY A 14 -9.72 26.16 12.45
C GLY A 14 -9.58 25.27 11.22
N LEU A 15 -8.88 24.14 11.33
CA LEU A 15 -8.78 23.12 10.26
C LEU A 15 -10.04 22.27 10.16
N ILE A 16 -10.81 22.20 11.25
CA ILE A 16 -12.12 21.55 11.34
C ILE A 16 -13.05 22.53 12.03
N GLU A 17 -14.21 22.85 11.43
CA GLU A 17 -15.23 23.68 12.06
C GLU A 17 -16.16 22.83 12.94
N GLU A 18 -16.53 21.64 12.47
CA GLU A 18 -17.48 20.78 13.16
C GLU A 18 -17.17 19.30 12.95
N VAL A 19 -17.32 18.50 14.01
CA VAL A 19 -17.31 17.03 13.92
C VAL A 19 -18.75 16.55 13.85
N LEU A 20 -19.17 16.08 12.66
CA LEU A 20 -20.56 15.72 12.39
C LEU A 20 -20.94 14.37 12.99
N THR A 21 -20.18 13.32 12.66
CA THR A 21 -20.46 11.97 13.15
C THR A 21 -19.22 11.09 13.09
N GLN A 22 -19.24 10.00 13.83
CA GLN A 22 -18.26 8.93 13.67
C GLN A 22 -18.77 7.94 12.61
N LEU A 23 -18.02 7.80 11.52
CA LEU A 23 -18.33 6.89 10.43
C LEU A 23 -17.99 5.45 10.79
N MET A 24 -16.80 5.23 11.39
CA MET A 24 -16.28 3.91 11.68
C MET A 24 -15.32 3.94 12.88
N SER A 25 -15.20 2.81 13.58
CA SER A 25 -14.14 2.57 14.57
C SER A 25 -13.54 1.18 14.33
N GLY A 26 -12.37 1.13 13.70
CA GLY A 26 -11.60 -0.09 13.49
C GLY A 26 -10.57 -0.35 14.60
N LYS A 27 -9.72 -1.35 14.40
CA LYS A 27 -8.64 -1.70 15.34
C LYS A 27 -7.51 -0.67 15.34
N GLU A 28 -7.21 -0.08 14.18
CA GLU A 28 -6.06 0.81 13.97
C GLU A 28 -6.41 2.29 14.00
N ALA A 29 -7.62 2.64 13.58
CA ALA A 29 -8.08 4.02 13.51
C ALA A 29 -9.59 4.14 13.76
N SER A 30 -10.01 5.35 14.10
CA SER A 30 -11.41 5.77 14.06
C SER A 30 -11.57 6.83 12.98
N VAL A 31 -12.64 6.76 12.22
CA VAL A 31 -12.94 7.64 11.11
C VAL A 31 -14.14 8.50 11.44
N TYR A 32 -14.01 9.80 11.24
CA TYR A 32 -15.04 10.79 11.51
C TYR A 32 -15.38 11.58 10.26
N ILE A 33 -16.63 11.96 10.11
CA ILE A 33 -17.06 12.95 9.13
C ILE A 33 -16.97 14.32 9.80
N VAL A 34 -16.26 15.23 9.15
CA VAL A 34 -16.00 16.58 9.65
C VAL A 34 -16.38 17.61 8.60
N ARG A 35 -16.67 18.83 9.03
CA ARG A 35 -16.92 19.99 8.16
C ARG A 35 -15.76 20.97 8.26
N ASN A 36 -15.36 21.50 7.11
CA ASN A 36 -14.45 22.63 7.00
C ASN A 36 -14.99 23.58 5.93
N GLY A 37 -15.58 24.70 6.31
CA GLY A 37 -16.34 25.57 5.41
C GLY A 37 -17.50 24.84 4.76
N ASP A 38 -17.58 24.93 3.45
CA ASP A 38 -18.59 24.22 2.65
C ASP A 38 -18.24 22.77 2.34
N SER A 39 -17.02 22.32 2.72
CA SER A 39 -16.49 20.99 2.41
C SER A 39 -16.78 20.00 3.55
N ILE A 40 -17.31 18.83 3.18
CA ILE A 40 -17.42 17.68 4.09
C ILE A 40 -16.24 16.75 3.81
N GLN A 41 -15.52 16.40 4.85
CA GLN A 41 -14.26 15.67 4.77
C GLN A 41 -14.28 14.46 5.72
N CYS A 42 -13.30 13.58 5.52
CA CYS A 42 -13.03 12.43 6.37
C CYS A 42 -11.80 12.73 7.25
N ALA A 43 -11.93 12.53 8.56
CA ALA A 43 -10.82 12.61 9.51
C ALA A 43 -10.50 11.21 10.04
N LYS A 44 -9.38 10.62 9.61
CA LYS A 44 -8.88 9.33 10.11
C LYS A 44 -7.95 9.58 11.29
N VAL A 45 -8.39 9.18 12.49
CA VAL A 45 -7.68 9.33 13.75
C VAL A 45 -7.04 8.01 14.12
N TYR A 46 -5.73 7.92 14.09
CA TYR A 46 -5.00 6.70 14.43
C TYR A 46 -5.04 6.44 15.94
N LYS A 47 -5.26 5.18 16.32
CA LYS A 47 -5.22 4.73 17.72
C LYS A 47 -3.79 4.52 18.18
N GLU A 48 -3.53 4.74 19.48
CA GLU A 48 -2.21 4.49 20.06
C GLU A 48 -1.81 3.01 19.95
N ILE A 49 -0.50 2.77 19.85
CA ILE A 49 0.10 1.43 19.60
C ILE A 49 -0.35 0.37 20.64
N GLU A 50 -0.63 0.78 21.88
CA GLU A 50 -1.06 -0.16 22.95
C GLU A 50 -2.36 -0.88 22.63
N GLN A 51 -3.17 -0.34 21.69
CA GLN A 51 -4.47 -0.89 21.28
C GLN A 51 -4.42 -1.69 19.98
N ARG A 52 -3.24 -1.84 19.35
CA ARG A 52 -3.07 -2.50 18.05
C ARG A 52 -2.52 -3.92 18.18
N SER A 53 -2.95 -4.82 17.30
CA SER A 53 -2.47 -6.20 17.24
C SER A 53 -1.25 -6.34 16.31
N PHE A 54 -0.07 -6.62 16.89
CA PHE A 54 1.25 -6.61 16.21
C PHE A 54 1.61 -7.86 15.38
N LYS A 55 0.73 -8.81 15.16
CA LYS A 55 1.11 -10.14 14.65
C LYS A 55 1.54 -10.22 13.17
N GLN A 56 1.28 -9.20 12.34
CA GLN A 56 1.61 -9.25 10.89
C GLN A 56 2.78 -8.34 10.47
N ALA A 57 3.42 -7.66 11.39
CA ALA A 57 4.32 -6.54 11.10
C ALA A 57 5.67 -6.90 10.43
N VAL A 58 6.08 -8.17 10.35
CA VAL A 58 7.44 -8.53 9.89
C VAL A 58 7.59 -8.43 8.37
N ALA A 59 6.66 -8.99 7.59
CA ALA A 59 6.72 -8.99 6.13
C ALA A 59 6.59 -7.57 5.52
N TYR A 60 5.86 -6.67 6.20
CA TYR A 60 5.65 -5.28 5.76
C TYR A 60 6.76 -4.31 6.22
N ARG A 61 7.71 -4.76 7.05
CA ARG A 61 8.86 -3.94 7.51
C ARG A 61 10.01 -3.92 6.53
N GLU A 62 10.12 -4.92 5.69
CA GLU A 62 11.20 -5.04 4.72
C GLU A 62 11.10 -3.89 3.69
N GLY A 63 12.22 -3.24 3.42
CA GLY A 63 12.30 -2.10 2.50
C GLY A 63 12.02 -0.73 3.10
N ARG A 64 11.45 -0.61 4.31
CA ARG A 64 11.25 0.69 4.98
C ARG A 64 12.56 1.18 5.62
N LYS A 65 13.28 2.08 4.93
CA LYS A 65 14.56 2.63 5.42
C LYS A 65 14.34 3.68 6.52
N VAL A 66 14.79 3.37 7.74
CA VAL A 66 14.94 4.38 8.81
C VAL A 66 16.34 4.99 8.70
N LYS A 67 16.42 6.26 8.26
CA LYS A 67 17.70 6.98 8.03
C LYS A 67 18.58 7.15 9.28
N ASN A 68 18.08 6.87 10.48
CA ASN A 68 18.81 7.09 11.74
C ASN A 68 18.97 5.78 12.50
N SER A 69 20.23 5.33 12.67
CA SER A 69 20.59 4.07 13.34
C SER A 69 20.19 4.00 14.83
N ARG A 70 20.02 5.14 15.51
CA ARG A 70 19.50 5.21 16.89
C ARG A 70 18.00 4.91 16.93
N ARG A 71 17.22 5.49 16.00
CA ARG A 71 15.77 5.25 15.87
C ARG A 71 15.50 3.81 15.49
N ALA A 72 16.24 3.26 14.52
CA ALA A 72 16.13 1.86 14.11
C ALA A 72 16.34 0.90 15.30
N ARG A 73 17.40 1.08 16.10
CA ARG A 73 17.66 0.28 17.31
C ARG A 73 16.59 0.45 18.40
N ALA A 74 16.02 1.64 18.57
CA ALA A 74 14.94 1.87 19.53
C ALA A 74 13.64 1.18 19.12
N MET A 75 13.33 1.19 17.80
CA MET A 75 12.18 0.49 17.21
C MET A 75 12.34 -1.04 17.37
N GLU A 76 13.53 -1.57 17.11
CA GLU A 76 13.87 -3.00 17.26
C GLU A 76 13.71 -3.48 18.71
N LYS A 77 14.12 -2.67 19.68
CA LYS A 77 13.99 -2.97 21.12
C LYS A 77 12.56 -2.85 21.65
N GLY A 78 11.60 -2.32 20.89
CA GLY A 78 10.21 -2.16 21.32
C GLY A 78 10.02 -1.22 22.51
N SER A 79 10.97 -0.29 22.77
CA SER A 79 10.84 0.74 23.80
C SER A 79 9.64 1.66 23.51
N LYS A 80 9.10 2.38 24.51
CA LYS A 80 8.00 3.35 24.31
C LYS A 80 8.36 4.33 23.19
N PHE A 81 9.55 4.92 23.24
CA PHE A 81 10.07 5.81 22.18
C PHE A 81 10.18 5.08 20.82
N GLY A 82 10.62 3.83 20.80
CA GLY A 82 10.73 3.05 19.56
C GLY A 82 9.36 2.75 18.95
N ARG A 83 8.34 2.53 19.77
CA ARG A 83 6.94 2.33 19.31
C ARG A 83 6.36 3.62 18.74
N ASP A 84 6.55 4.77 19.43
CA ASP A 84 6.08 6.08 18.96
C ASP A 84 6.73 6.46 17.62
N GLU A 85 8.03 6.19 17.45
CA GLU A 85 8.73 6.42 16.17
C GLU A 85 8.24 5.46 15.07
N GLN A 86 7.92 4.22 15.40
CA GLN A 86 7.35 3.26 14.46
C GLN A 86 5.96 3.71 13.99
N GLU A 87 5.15 4.26 14.88
CA GLU A 87 3.83 4.80 14.54
C GLU A 87 3.93 5.96 13.54
N LYS A 88 4.83 6.91 13.79
CA LYS A 88 5.07 8.04 12.87
C LYS A 88 5.51 7.55 11.48
N VAL A 89 6.38 6.55 11.41
CA VAL A 89 6.82 5.96 10.13
C VAL A 89 5.65 5.32 9.38
N TRP A 90 4.73 4.67 10.09
CA TRP A 90 3.54 4.08 9.49
C TRP A 90 2.54 5.11 8.96
N GLN A 91 2.23 6.12 9.79
CA GLN A 91 1.34 7.22 9.41
C GLN A 91 1.88 7.96 8.19
N ASN A 92 3.17 8.31 8.20
CA ASN A 92 3.81 8.98 7.08
C ASN A 92 3.79 8.10 5.81
N ALA A 93 4.01 6.79 5.92
CA ALA A 93 4.00 5.88 4.78
C ALA A 93 2.62 5.79 4.11
N GLU A 94 1.52 5.76 4.89
CA GLU A 94 0.16 5.77 4.33
C GLU A 94 -0.13 7.10 3.62
N ILE A 95 0.26 8.22 4.23
CA ILE A 95 0.06 9.55 3.66
C ILE A 95 0.86 9.73 2.38
N ASP A 96 2.16 9.37 2.41
CA ASP A 96 3.04 9.43 1.25
C ASP A 96 2.50 8.54 0.11
N ALA A 97 1.96 7.35 0.44
CA ALA A 97 1.33 6.47 -0.52
C ALA A 97 0.08 7.10 -1.15
N LEU A 98 -0.81 7.72 -0.34
CA LEU A 98 -2.01 8.39 -0.85
C LEU A 98 -1.67 9.51 -1.83
N TYR A 99 -0.73 10.40 -1.50
CA TYR A 99 -0.30 11.46 -2.42
C TYR A 99 0.29 10.88 -3.71
N LYS A 100 1.19 9.91 -3.59
CA LYS A 100 1.87 9.31 -4.73
C LYS A 100 0.90 8.58 -5.67
N LEU A 101 -0.09 7.89 -5.10
CA LEU A 101 -1.11 7.18 -5.88
C LEU A 101 -2.11 8.14 -6.53
N SER A 102 -2.52 9.19 -5.84
CA SER A 102 -3.35 10.25 -6.41
C SER A 102 -2.66 10.91 -7.60
N GLU A 103 -1.37 11.25 -7.50
CA GLU A 103 -0.55 11.79 -8.60
C GLU A 103 -0.39 10.79 -9.75
N ALA A 104 -0.34 9.50 -9.46
CA ALA A 104 -0.26 8.44 -10.48
C ALA A 104 -1.61 8.16 -11.18
N GLY A 105 -2.67 8.87 -10.81
CA GLY A 105 -4.01 8.69 -11.37
C GLY A 105 -4.71 7.41 -10.91
N VAL A 106 -4.35 6.91 -9.73
CA VAL A 106 -5.10 5.85 -9.02
C VAL A 106 -6.22 6.50 -8.23
N ARG A 107 -7.44 5.97 -8.32
CA ARG A 107 -8.55 6.47 -7.52
C ARG A 107 -8.39 6.05 -6.06
N VAL A 108 -7.93 6.99 -5.26
CA VAL A 108 -7.82 6.93 -3.79
C VAL A 108 -8.47 8.18 -3.21
N PRO A 109 -8.89 8.20 -1.93
CA PRO A 109 -9.35 9.43 -1.30
C PRO A 109 -8.26 10.50 -1.36
N THR A 110 -8.61 11.68 -1.87
CA THR A 110 -7.68 12.82 -2.00
C THR A 110 -7.20 13.23 -0.60
N PRO A 111 -5.89 13.18 -0.29
CA PRO A 111 -5.39 13.62 1.01
C PRO A 111 -5.32 15.15 1.07
N TYR A 112 -5.81 15.75 2.16
CA TYR A 112 -5.73 17.21 2.38
C TYR A 112 -4.62 17.59 3.36
N GLY A 113 -4.19 16.66 4.20
CA GLY A 113 -3.07 16.85 5.12
C GLY A 113 -3.11 15.91 6.32
N CYS A 114 -2.01 15.87 7.06
CA CYS A 114 -1.91 15.13 8.31
C CYS A 114 -1.41 16.03 9.43
N PHE A 115 -2.18 16.12 10.49
CA PHE A 115 -1.95 17.00 11.63
C PHE A 115 -2.04 16.18 12.92
N ASP A 116 -0.96 16.11 13.67
CA ASP A 116 -0.88 15.43 14.97
C ASP A 116 -1.47 13.99 15.01
N GLY A 117 -1.23 13.23 13.93
CA GLY A 117 -1.75 11.87 13.80
C GLY A 117 -3.24 11.79 13.41
N VAL A 118 -3.76 12.86 12.81
CA VAL A 118 -5.07 12.91 12.15
C VAL A 118 -4.86 13.16 10.66
N LEU A 119 -5.25 12.23 9.82
CA LEU A 119 -5.27 12.39 8.37
C LEU A 119 -6.62 12.97 7.95
N LEU A 120 -6.60 14.18 7.37
CA LEU A 120 -7.74 14.77 6.69
C LEU A 120 -7.70 14.37 5.21
N MET A 121 -8.81 13.87 4.69
CA MET A 121 -8.92 13.40 3.31
C MET A 121 -10.35 13.52 2.80
N GLU A 122 -10.54 13.30 1.51
CA GLU A 122 -11.84 13.25 0.84
C GLU A 122 -12.78 12.28 1.56
N LEU A 123 -14.02 12.72 1.79
CA LEU A 123 -15.14 11.82 2.06
C LEU A 123 -15.68 11.35 0.71
N VAL A 124 -15.40 10.11 0.34
CA VAL A 124 -15.92 9.53 -0.89
C VAL A 124 -17.43 9.39 -0.78
N THR A 125 -18.14 10.01 -1.72
CA THR A 125 -19.61 10.03 -1.76
C THR A 125 -20.12 9.66 -3.14
N ASP A 126 -21.33 9.16 -3.19
CA ASP A 126 -22.08 9.01 -4.43
C ASP A 126 -22.67 10.34 -4.91
N ASP A 127 -23.29 10.37 -6.10
CA ASP A 127 -23.90 11.56 -6.72
C ASP A 127 -24.97 12.22 -5.86
N ASP A 128 -25.68 11.44 -5.05
CA ASP A 128 -26.70 11.93 -4.12
C ASP A 128 -26.14 12.49 -2.81
N GLY A 129 -24.80 12.47 -2.65
CA GLY A 129 -24.09 12.92 -1.44
C GLY A 129 -24.07 11.88 -0.31
N SER A 130 -24.61 10.69 -0.52
CA SER A 130 -24.47 9.59 0.44
C SER A 130 -23.04 9.08 0.48
N VAL A 131 -22.60 8.58 1.64
CA VAL A 131 -21.24 8.00 1.78
C VAL A 131 -21.15 6.75 0.93
N ALA A 132 -20.10 6.67 0.10
CA ALA A 132 -19.86 5.52 -0.76
C ALA A 132 -19.72 4.23 0.07
N PRO A 133 -20.46 3.16 -0.26
CA PRO A 133 -20.38 1.88 0.41
C PRO A 133 -19.07 1.17 0.11
N ARG A 134 -18.71 0.19 0.93
CA ARG A 134 -17.63 -0.75 0.60
C ARG A 134 -18.08 -1.71 -0.50
N LEU A 135 -17.11 -2.18 -1.26
CA LEU A 135 -17.36 -3.12 -2.34
C LEU A 135 -18.03 -4.42 -1.84
N ASN A 136 -17.69 -4.90 -0.63
CA ASN A 136 -18.34 -6.07 -0.04
C ASN A 136 -19.81 -5.86 0.37
N ASP A 137 -20.26 -4.60 0.45
CA ASP A 137 -21.62 -4.24 0.88
C ASP A 137 -22.55 -3.99 -0.32
N VAL A 138 -22.03 -4.07 -1.56
CA VAL A 138 -22.80 -3.88 -2.78
C VAL A 138 -23.00 -5.17 -3.56
N THR A 139 -24.10 -5.24 -4.30
CA THR A 139 -24.36 -6.31 -5.28
C THR A 139 -24.19 -5.74 -6.67
N LEU A 140 -23.29 -6.30 -7.46
CA LEU A 140 -22.98 -5.84 -8.81
C LEU A 140 -23.77 -6.60 -9.87
N THR A 141 -24.08 -5.94 -10.98
CA THR A 141 -24.41 -6.66 -12.20
C THR A 141 -23.13 -7.22 -12.83
N LYS A 142 -23.28 -8.16 -13.75
CA LYS A 142 -22.15 -8.73 -14.49
C LYS A 142 -21.34 -7.64 -15.22
N GLU A 143 -22.02 -6.71 -15.87
CA GLU A 143 -21.42 -5.62 -16.64
C GLU A 143 -20.66 -4.64 -15.72
N GLN A 144 -21.22 -4.36 -14.53
CA GLN A 144 -20.52 -3.55 -13.53
C GLN A 144 -19.27 -4.27 -13.01
N ALA A 145 -19.36 -5.56 -12.71
CA ALA A 145 -18.24 -6.34 -12.23
C ALA A 145 -17.08 -6.38 -13.23
N ILE A 146 -17.37 -6.55 -14.52
CA ILE A 146 -16.35 -6.54 -15.57
C ILE A 146 -15.70 -5.16 -15.67
N ARG A 147 -16.50 -4.09 -15.74
CA ARG A 147 -15.99 -2.71 -15.83
C ARG A 147 -15.14 -2.33 -14.62
N ASP A 148 -15.61 -2.63 -13.41
CA ASP A 148 -14.93 -2.26 -12.18
C ASP A 148 -13.68 -3.10 -11.96
N HIS A 149 -13.66 -4.37 -12.40
CA HIS A 149 -12.46 -5.19 -12.44
C HIS A 149 -11.41 -4.61 -13.40
N ASP A 150 -11.80 -4.19 -14.60
CA ASP A 150 -10.88 -3.57 -15.56
C ASP A 150 -10.25 -2.29 -15.00
N LEU A 151 -11.06 -1.44 -14.33
CA LEU A 151 -10.56 -0.26 -13.63
C LEU A 151 -9.60 -0.63 -12.50
N MET A 152 -9.92 -1.66 -11.72
CA MET A 152 -9.06 -2.14 -10.64
C MET A 152 -7.70 -2.62 -11.17
N ILE A 153 -7.68 -3.40 -12.26
CA ILE A 153 -6.43 -3.84 -12.91
C ILE A 153 -5.60 -2.64 -13.38
N GLN A 154 -6.24 -1.62 -13.97
CA GLN A 154 -5.56 -0.38 -14.36
C GLN A 154 -4.98 0.37 -13.16
N TYR A 155 -5.72 0.45 -12.04
CA TYR A 155 -5.22 1.11 -10.83
C TYR A 155 -4.04 0.34 -10.23
N VAL A 156 -4.10 -0.98 -10.14
CA VAL A 156 -2.98 -1.80 -9.64
C VAL A 156 -1.76 -1.68 -10.55
N THR A 157 -1.95 -1.62 -11.88
CA THR A 157 -0.87 -1.34 -12.84
C THR A 157 -0.17 0.00 -12.55
N ARG A 158 -0.96 1.06 -12.35
CA ARG A 158 -0.43 2.40 -12.00
C ARG A 158 0.25 2.42 -10.65
N MET A 159 -0.29 1.69 -9.65
CA MET A 159 0.34 1.51 -8.34
C MET A 159 1.72 0.89 -8.49
N LEU A 160 1.84 -0.21 -9.25
CA LEU A 160 3.11 -0.88 -9.48
C LEU A 160 4.10 0.01 -10.24
N CYS A 161 3.66 0.75 -11.27
CA CYS A 161 4.47 1.75 -11.96
C CYS A 161 4.94 2.87 -11.02
N ALA A 162 4.12 3.25 -10.03
CA ALA A 162 4.52 4.17 -8.97
C ALA A 162 5.44 3.50 -7.91
N GLY A 163 5.81 2.23 -8.06
CA GLY A 163 6.64 1.48 -7.13
C GLY A 163 5.93 1.12 -5.82
N ILE A 164 4.59 0.97 -5.83
CA ILE A 164 3.78 0.66 -4.65
C ILE A 164 2.96 -0.61 -4.90
N VAL A 165 3.00 -1.53 -3.93
CA VAL A 165 2.07 -2.65 -3.81
C VAL A 165 1.22 -2.43 -2.57
N HIS A 166 -0.10 -2.64 -2.64
CA HIS A 166 -1.04 -2.37 -1.55
C HIS A 166 -0.75 -3.25 -0.33
N GLY A 167 -0.54 -4.55 -0.57
CA GLY A 167 -0.19 -5.52 0.46
C GLY A 167 -1.39 -6.04 1.28
N ASP A 168 -2.61 -5.53 1.06
CA ASP A 168 -3.84 -6.02 1.70
C ASP A 168 -5.10 -5.65 0.90
N LEU A 169 -4.99 -5.63 -0.43
CA LEU A 169 -6.12 -5.28 -1.28
C LEU A 169 -7.17 -6.40 -1.26
N SER A 170 -8.40 -6.02 -0.96
CA SER A 170 -9.57 -6.89 -0.89
C SER A 170 -10.85 -6.06 -1.01
N GLU A 171 -12.00 -6.72 -1.14
CA GLU A 171 -13.33 -6.10 -1.19
C GLU A 171 -13.65 -5.22 0.03
N PHE A 172 -12.94 -5.40 1.15
CA PHE A 172 -13.10 -4.60 2.37
C PHE A 172 -12.33 -3.27 2.30
N ASN A 173 -11.33 -3.19 1.43
CA ASN A 173 -10.45 -2.04 1.25
C ASN A 173 -10.68 -1.30 -0.07
N VAL A 174 -11.91 -1.42 -0.59
CA VAL A 174 -12.40 -0.69 -1.77
C VAL A 174 -13.77 -0.11 -1.45
N LEU A 175 -13.97 1.17 -1.74
CA LEU A 175 -15.28 1.80 -1.80
C LEU A 175 -15.76 1.81 -3.25
N VAL A 176 -17.08 1.95 -3.44
CA VAL A 176 -17.68 2.07 -4.79
C VAL A 176 -18.56 3.30 -4.82
N ASP A 177 -18.26 4.23 -5.73
CA ASP A 177 -19.13 5.34 -6.08
C ASP A 177 -19.63 5.21 -7.53
N HIS A 178 -20.38 6.18 -8.02
CA HIS A 178 -20.90 6.19 -9.39
C HIS A 178 -19.82 6.15 -10.50
N LEU A 179 -18.58 6.51 -10.18
CA LEU A 179 -17.43 6.45 -11.09
C LEU A 179 -16.72 5.08 -11.08
N GLY A 180 -16.97 4.25 -10.05
CA GLY A 180 -16.38 2.93 -9.89
C GLY A 180 -15.58 2.76 -8.59
N PRO A 181 -14.59 1.87 -8.56
CA PRO A 181 -13.86 1.52 -7.36
C PRO A 181 -12.90 2.63 -6.89
N VAL A 182 -12.80 2.81 -5.56
CA VAL A 182 -11.87 3.72 -4.88
C VAL A 182 -11.09 2.92 -3.85
N ILE A 183 -9.77 2.84 -4.01
CA ILE A 183 -8.88 2.07 -3.13
C ILE A 183 -8.64 2.85 -1.84
N ILE A 184 -8.80 2.19 -0.69
CA ILE A 184 -8.59 2.77 0.65
C ILE A 184 -7.67 1.87 1.48
N ASP A 185 -7.21 2.43 2.62
CA ASP A 185 -6.49 1.69 3.69
C ASP A 185 -5.11 1.17 3.28
N LEU A 186 -4.17 2.09 3.08
CA LEU A 186 -2.79 1.88 2.60
C LEU A 186 -1.70 1.69 3.69
N PRO A 187 -1.97 1.46 4.99
CA PRO A 187 -0.90 1.36 5.99
C PRO A 187 0.02 0.15 5.77
N GLN A 188 -0.43 -0.84 5.01
CA GLN A 188 0.33 -2.04 4.66
C GLN A 188 1.05 -1.92 3.31
N ALA A 189 0.90 -0.79 2.61
CA ALA A 189 1.57 -0.58 1.33
C ALA A 189 3.09 -0.69 1.46
N VAL A 190 3.71 -1.35 0.49
CA VAL A 190 5.15 -1.61 0.45
C VAL A 190 5.76 -1.06 -0.84
N ASP A 191 7.07 -0.78 -0.78
CA ASP A 191 7.86 -0.45 -1.96
C ASP A 191 8.10 -1.72 -2.79
N ALA A 192 7.69 -1.71 -4.06
CA ALA A 192 7.76 -2.86 -4.95
C ALA A 192 9.20 -3.33 -5.21
N SER A 193 10.17 -2.40 -5.20
CA SER A 193 11.58 -2.69 -5.48
C SER A 193 12.39 -3.07 -4.23
N ALA A 194 11.93 -2.65 -3.05
CA ALA A 194 12.67 -2.79 -1.80
C ALA A 194 12.14 -3.91 -0.88
N ASN A 195 11.02 -4.55 -1.23
CA ASN A 195 10.42 -5.63 -0.46
C ASN A 195 10.45 -6.94 -1.25
N ASN A 196 11.15 -7.94 -0.74
CA ASN A 196 11.30 -9.25 -1.40
C ASN A 196 9.96 -10.01 -1.53
N ASN A 197 8.94 -9.65 -0.75
CA ASN A 197 7.62 -10.25 -0.81
C ASN A 197 6.64 -9.49 -1.73
N ALA A 198 7.08 -8.41 -2.38
CA ALA A 198 6.20 -7.53 -3.16
C ALA A 198 5.48 -8.28 -4.29
N LYS A 199 6.18 -9.17 -5.02
CA LYS A 199 5.60 -10.04 -6.06
C LYS A 199 4.45 -10.87 -5.51
N TRP A 200 4.69 -11.61 -4.44
CA TRP A 200 3.68 -12.44 -3.81
C TRP A 200 2.49 -11.61 -3.28
N MET A 201 2.76 -10.43 -2.70
CA MET A 201 1.70 -9.53 -2.24
C MET A 201 0.84 -9.03 -3.40
N LEU A 202 1.47 -8.62 -4.52
CA LEU A 202 0.76 -8.21 -5.73
C LEU A 202 -0.12 -9.33 -6.28
N GLU A 203 0.42 -10.55 -6.40
CA GLU A 203 -0.32 -11.71 -6.89
C GLU A 203 -1.53 -12.01 -6.00
N ARG A 204 -1.36 -11.96 -4.68
CA ARG A 204 -2.46 -12.14 -3.73
C ARG A 204 -3.52 -11.04 -3.87
N ASP A 205 -3.11 -9.78 -3.92
CA ASP A 205 -3.98 -8.62 -4.00
C ASP A 205 -4.84 -8.66 -5.28
N VAL A 206 -4.22 -8.92 -6.44
CA VAL A 206 -4.93 -9.05 -7.72
C VAL A 206 -5.87 -10.27 -7.72
N ASN A 207 -5.40 -11.42 -7.20
CA ASN A 207 -6.23 -12.63 -7.14
C ASN A 207 -7.45 -12.45 -6.20
N ASN A 208 -7.32 -11.71 -5.09
CA ASN A 208 -8.45 -11.38 -4.23
C ASN A 208 -9.51 -10.61 -5.01
N MET A 209 -9.11 -9.58 -5.77
CA MET A 209 -10.04 -8.76 -6.55
C MET A 209 -10.67 -9.57 -7.70
N THR A 210 -9.87 -10.33 -8.45
CA THR A 210 -10.37 -11.20 -9.52
C THR A 210 -11.36 -12.25 -8.98
N THR A 211 -11.06 -12.84 -7.81
CA THR A 211 -11.96 -13.80 -7.16
C THR A 211 -13.27 -13.15 -6.73
N TYR A 212 -13.20 -11.94 -6.16
CA TYR A 212 -14.40 -11.23 -5.74
C TYR A 212 -15.30 -10.87 -6.93
N TYR A 213 -14.76 -10.19 -7.95
CA TYR A 213 -15.54 -9.82 -9.14
C TYR A 213 -16.00 -11.04 -9.94
N GLY A 214 -15.22 -12.12 -9.92
CA GLY A 214 -15.55 -13.41 -10.54
C GLY A 214 -16.81 -14.09 -9.99
N GLN A 215 -17.28 -13.70 -8.79
CA GLN A 215 -18.58 -14.15 -8.27
C GLN A 215 -19.75 -13.63 -9.10
N PHE A 216 -19.61 -12.47 -9.71
CA PHE A 216 -20.62 -11.80 -10.55
C PHE A 216 -20.36 -12.04 -12.05
N ALA A 217 -19.09 -12.22 -12.44
CA ALA A 217 -18.63 -12.41 -13.81
C ALA A 217 -17.59 -13.55 -13.87
N PRO A 218 -18.05 -14.83 -13.94
CA PRO A 218 -17.15 -15.99 -13.88
C PRO A 218 -16.07 -16.05 -14.96
N GLU A 219 -16.25 -15.37 -16.08
CA GLU A 219 -15.25 -15.25 -17.15
C GLU A 219 -13.97 -14.52 -16.74
N LEU A 220 -13.97 -13.76 -15.63
CA LEU A 220 -12.80 -13.12 -15.06
C LEU A 220 -11.87 -14.12 -14.37
N LEU A 221 -12.45 -15.24 -13.90
CA LEU A 221 -11.68 -16.27 -13.20
C LEU A 221 -10.68 -16.94 -14.16
N GLY A 222 -9.49 -17.24 -13.67
CA GLY A 222 -8.42 -17.85 -14.47
C GLY A 222 -7.57 -16.86 -15.26
N SER A 223 -7.83 -15.55 -15.16
CA SER A 223 -6.90 -14.54 -15.67
C SER A 223 -5.64 -14.45 -14.79
N GLU A 224 -4.50 -14.19 -15.42
CA GLU A 224 -3.19 -14.14 -14.76
C GLU A 224 -2.56 -12.73 -14.82
N TYR A 225 -3.40 -11.70 -14.67
CA TYR A 225 -2.98 -10.30 -14.73
C TYR A 225 -1.80 -9.97 -13.82
N ALA A 226 -1.75 -10.53 -12.62
CA ALA A 226 -0.66 -10.27 -11.68
C ALA A 226 0.70 -10.75 -12.20
N LYS A 227 0.74 -11.94 -12.79
CA LYS A 227 1.98 -12.51 -13.34
C LYS A 227 2.42 -11.73 -14.58
N GLU A 228 1.48 -11.42 -15.49
CA GLU A 228 1.75 -10.60 -16.68
C GLU A 228 2.31 -9.23 -16.29
N MET A 229 1.64 -8.57 -15.32
CA MET A 229 2.02 -7.26 -14.78
C MET A 229 3.42 -7.27 -14.16
N TRP A 230 3.70 -8.28 -13.33
CA TRP A 230 4.99 -8.40 -12.67
C TRP A 230 6.13 -8.68 -13.65
N ALA A 231 5.92 -9.57 -14.62
CA ALA A 231 6.90 -9.87 -15.65
C ALA A 231 7.29 -8.62 -16.47
N LEU A 232 6.29 -7.79 -16.85
CA LEU A 232 6.55 -6.52 -17.54
C LEU A 232 7.28 -5.51 -16.64
N TYR A 233 6.97 -5.50 -15.34
CA TYR A 233 7.64 -4.64 -14.36
C TYR A 233 9.11 -5.01 -14.18
N GLU A 234 9.45 -6.30 -14.08
CA GLU A 234 10.82 -6.80 -13.90
C GLU A 234 11.74 -6.41 -15.08
N ILE A 235 11.22 -6.41 -16.29
CA ILE A 235 11.97 -6.01 -17.49
C ILE A 235 11.89 -4.52 -17.83
N GLY A 236 11.16 -3.74 -17.00
CA GLY A 236 11.02 -2.29 -17.19
C GLY A 236 10.10 -1.86 -18.34
N GLU A 237 9.24 -2.76 -18.84
CA GLU A 237 8.31 -2.48 -19.95
C GLU A 237 6.89 -2.13 -19.45
N LEU A 238 6.59 -2.29 -18.15
CA LEU A 238 5.30 -1.90 -17.61
C LEU A 238 5.15 -0.37 -17.59
N THR A 239 4.07 0.13 -18.17
CA THR A 239 3.70 1.55 -18.16
C THR A 239 2.31 1.75 -17.55
N PRO A 240 1.96 2.97 -17.08
CA PRO A 240 0.63 3.25 -16.52
C PRO A 240 -0.55 3.00 -17.48
N ASN A 241 -0.27 2.92 -18.78
CA ASN A 241 -1.25 2.70 -19.84
C ASN A 241 -1.09 1.35 -20.54
N THR A 242 -0.27 0.44 -20.01
CA THR A 242 -0.11 -0.90 -20.56
C THR A 242 -1.46 -1.63 -20.57
N GLN A 243 -1.84 -2.13 -21.75
CA GLN A 243 -3.04 -2.97 -21.90
C GLN A 243 -2.65 -4.41 -21.60
N LEU A 244 -3.08 -4.90 -20.45
CA LEU A 244 -2.85 -6.29 -20.05
C LEU A 244 -3.89 -7.19 -20.69
N THR A 245 -3.48 -8.42 -20.99
CA THR A 245 -4.31 -9.43 -21.65
C THR A 245 -4.96 -10.40 -20.67
N GLY A 246 -4.44 -10.48 -19.45
CA GLY A 246 -4.81 -11.49 -18.45
C GLY A 246 -4.29 -12.88 -18.80
N VAL A 247 -3.41 -12.99 -19.80
CA VAL A 247 -2.76 -14.25 -20.20
C VAL A 247 -1.28 -14.14 -19.91
N PHE A 248 -0.76 -15.05 -19.13
CA PHE A 248 0.67 -15.17 -18.87
C PHE A 248 1.17 -16.52 -19.40
N ILE A 249 2.15 -16.47 -20.27
CA ILE A 249 2.86 -17.66 -20.77
C ILE A 249 4.24 -17.62 -20.15
N ASP A 250 4.50 -18.55 -19.24
CA ASP A 250 5.85 -18.76 -18.70
C ASP A 250 6.71 -19.33 -19.82
N ASP A 251 7.54 -18.48 -20.42
CA ASP A 251 8.47 -18.88 -21.51
C ASP A 251 9.78 -19.48 -20.95
N GLY A 252 9.80 -19.80 -19.65
CA GLY A 252 10.97 -20.40 -18.99
C GLY A 252 12.17 -19.46 -18.88
N ARG A 253 11.96 -18.16 -19.12
CA ARG A 253 12.97 -17.13 -18.86
C ARG A 253 12.86 -16.64 -17.41
N ASP A 254 12.88 -17.56 -16.45
CA ASP A 254 13.34 -17.18 -15.13
C ASP A 254 14.72 -16.57 -15.31
N ALA A 255 14.89 -15.33 -14.86
CA ALA A 255 16.23 -14.76 -14.79
C ALA A 255 17.10 -15.84 -14.13
N ASP A 256 18.17 -16.26 -14.80
CA ASP A 256 19.09 -17.30 -14.31
C ASP A 256 19.74 -16.79 -13.00
N VAL A 257 18.92 -16.76 -11.94
CA VAL A 257 19.32 -16.34 -10.60
C VAL A 257 20.42 -17.27 -10.10
N ASP A 258 20.36 -18.55 -10.46
CA ASP A 258 21.38 -19.54 -10.12
C ASP A 258 22.69 -19.24 -10.88
N GLY A 259 22.64 -18.87 -12.16
CA GLY A 259 23.80 -18.41 -12.92
C GLY A 259 24.37 -17.10 -12.39
N LEU A 260 23.53 -16.10 -12.09
CA LEU A 260 23.96 -14.84 -11.51
C LEU A 260 24.54 -15.01 -10.10
N MET A 261 23.95 -15.86 -9.26
CA MET A 261 24.48 -16.18 -7.92
C MET A 261 25.80 -16.95 -8.03
N ALA A 262 25.96 -17.83 -9.00
CA ALA A 262 27.23 -18.52 -9.27
C ALA A 262 28.33 -17.52 -9.70
N GLU A 263 28.00 -16.54 -10.54
CA GLU A 263 28.92 -15.47 -10.96
C GLU A 263 29.34 -14.57 -9.78
N ILE A 264 28.37 -14.13 -8.96
CA ILE A 264 28.63 -13.34 -7.75
C ILE A 264 29.53 -14.11 -6.78
N ASN A 265 29.25 -15.40 -6.54
CA ASN A 265 30.05 -16.22 -5.65
C ASN A 265 31.47 -16.45 -6.20
N ALA A 266 31.63 -16.60 -7.50
CA ALA A 266 32.96 -16.72 -8.13
C ALA A 266 33.78 -15.43 -7.97
N VAL A 267 33.17 -14.25 -8.16
CA VAL A 267 33.82 -12.94 -7.96
C VAL A 267 34.20 -12.73 -6.49
N MET A 268 33.34 -13.12 -5.55
CA MET A 268 33.63 -13.02 -4.12
C MET A 268 34.77 -13.95 -3.70
N GLU A 269 34.84 -15.17 -4.23
CA GLU A 269 35.93 -16.12 -3.93
C GLU A 269 37.27 -15.64 -4.53
N GLU A 270 37.26 -15.09 -5.74
CA GLU A 270 38.46 -14.48 -6.34
C GLU A 270 38.96 -13.25 -5.52
N ALA A 271 38.05 -12.43 -5.04
CA ALA A 271 38.40 -11.30 -4.18
C ALA A 271 38.99 -11.76 -2.82
N ARG A 272 38.46 -12.87 -2.27
CA ARG A 272 38.97 -13.48 -1.03
C ARG A 272 40.38 -14.02 -1.23
N LEU A 273 40.60 -14.78 -2.29
CA LEU A 273 41.93 -15.34 -2.63
C LEU A 273 42.97 -14.26 -2.92
N ARG A 274 42.58 -13.12 -3.54
CA ARG A 274 43.46 -11.97 -3.74
C ARG A 274 43.87 -11.35 -2.39
N LYS A 275 42.94 -11.23 -1.46
CA LYS A 275 43.22 -10.67 -0.14
C LYS A 275 44.09 -11.57 0.71
N GLU A 276 43.91 -12.89 0.64
CA GLU A 276 44.77 -13.88 1.29
C GLU A 276 46.23 -13.83 0.77
N ARG A 277 46.42 -13.78 -0.57
CA ARG A 277 47.78 -13.61 -1.16
C ARG A 277 48.46 -12.31 -0.75
N GLN A 278 47.70 -11.19 -0.63
CA GLN A 278 48.27 -9.92 -0.19
C GLN A 278 48.68 -9.94 1.30
N LEU A 279 48.02 -10.75 2.13
CA LEU A 279 48.40 -10.92 3.53
C LEU A 279 49.64 -11.83 3.66
N GLU A 280 49.72 -12.90 2.87
CA GLU A 280 50.89 -13.78 2.85
C GLU A 280 52.18 -13.08 2.36
N ASP A 281 52.05 -12.16 1.38
CA ASP A 281 53.19 -11.36 0.88
C ASP A 281 53.66 -10.30 1.89
N GLN A 282 52.81 -9.89 2.87
CA GLN A 282 53.15 -8.92 3.95
C GLN A 282 53.83 -9.58 5.16
N ASP A 283 53.65 -10.89 5.34
CA ASP A 283 54.30 -11.65 6.44
C ASP A 283 55.69 -12.21 6.11
N ILE A 284 56.21 -11.93 4.88
CA ILE A 284 57.52 -12.39 4.43
C ILE A 284 58.59 -11.29 4.42
N ASP A 285 58.23 -10.03 4.71
CA ASP A 285 59.19 -8.91 4.91
C ASP A 285 59.33 -8.60 6.41
#